data_24337b4ab27361805196941cd610ef6c
#
_entry.id   24337b4ab27361805196941cd610ef6c
#
_cell.length_a   1.000
_cell.length_b   1.000
_cell.length_c   1.000
_cell.angle_alpha   90.00
_cell.angle_beta   90.00
_cell.angle_gamma   90.00
#
_symmetry.space_group_name_H-M   'P 1'
#
loop_
_entity.id
_entity.type
_entity.pdbx_description
1 polymer ?
#
loop_
_entity_poly.entity_id
_entity_poly.type
_entity_poly.pdbx_seq_one_letter_code
_entity_poly.pdbx_strand_id
1 'polypeptide(L)'
;IVITTKRGRAGVSTINYTGEFTYRMIPSYRDFNIMNSQDQMSVYMDMQKKGWLNLAETITDSESGVFGKMYQMIAAGQLQNDDASIGNYLRAAEFRNTNWFSELFNNNVMHTHSVSLTSGTDKSSYYASLSAMSDPGWTKTSKVERYTANINATYNIFKNLSLNLISNGSYRKQKAPGTLSSATNYVTGEVKRE
;
A
#
# COMPACT_ATOMS: atom_id res chain seq x y z
N ILE A 1 25.34 8.21 21.69
CA ILE A 1 24.14 9.01 21.35
C ILE A 1 23.43 9.31 22.67
N VAL A 2 23.31 10.60 23.03
CA VAL A 2 22.54 11.02 24.21
C VAL A 2 21.18 11.44 23.70
N ILE A 3 20.12 10.74 24.13
CA ILE A 3 18.73 11.10 23.80
C ILE A 3 18.14 11.83 25.00
N THR A 4 17.85 13.11 24.85
CA THR A 4 17.14 13.91 25.86
C THR A 4 15.66 13.97 25.52
N THR A 5 14.81 13.50 26.43
CA THR A 5 13.36 13.61 26.31
C THR A 5 12.87 15.00 26.71
N LYS A 6 11.73 15.45 26.15
CA LYS A 6 11.09 16.72 26.55
C LYS A 6 10.70 16.66 28.04
N ARG A 7 11.03 17.71 28.77
CA ARG A 7 10.68 17.86 30.19
C ARG A 7 9.93 19.18 30.40
N GLY A 8 9.08 19.23 31.41
CA GLY A 8 8.42 20.45 31.86
C GLY A 8 9.43 21.46 32.43
N ARG A 9 9.13 22.75 32.28
CA ARG A 9 9.90 23.82 32.91
C ARG A 9 9.15 24.36 34.13
N ALA A 10 9.89 24.78 35.16
CA ALA A 10 9.32 25.37 36.37
C ALA A 10 8.50 26.61 36.03
N GLY A 11 7.33 26.75 36.62
CA GLY A 11 6.44 27.90 36.50
C GLY A 11 5.70 28.04 35.16
N VAL A 12 5.84 27.06 34.24
CA VAL A 12 5.19 27.14 32.93
C VAL A 12 4.40 25.87 32.66
N SER A 13 3.12 26.00 32.35
CA SER A 13 2.27 24.91 31.85
C SER A 13 1.90 25.18 30.40
N THR A 14 2.15 24.22 29.52
CA THR A 14 1.89 24.40 28.09
C THR A 14 1.16 23.18 27.56
N ILE A 15 0.10 23.40 26.80
CA ILE A 15 -0.60 22.38 26.03
C ILE A 15 -0.29 22.64 24.56
N ASN A 16 0.18 21.60 23.86
CA ASN A 16 0.42 21.66 22.43
C ASN A 16 -0.46 20.61 21.73
N TYR A 17 -1.06 21.02 20.64
CA TYR A 17 -1.74 20.14 19.72
C TYR A 17 -1.00 20.15 18.37
N THR A 18 -0.84 18.96 17.78
CA THR A 18 -0.27 18.80 16.44
C THR A 18 -1.19 17.88 15.63
N GLY A 19 -1.61 18.38 14.47
CA GLY A 19 -2.32 17.59 13.46
C GLY A 19 -1.44 17.43 12.23
N GLU A 20 -1.29 16.20 11.77
CA GLU A 20 -0.55 15.86 10.56
C GLU A 20 -1.47 15.11 9.61
N PHE A 21 -1.47 15.50 8.33
CA PHE A 21 -2.30 14.91 7.29
C PHE A 21 -1.43 14.59 6.09
N THR A 22 -1.50 13.34 5.63
CA THR A 22 -0.80 12.88 4.44
C THR A 22 -1.82 12.36 3.44
N TYR A 23 -1.91 13.00 2.29
CA TYR A 23 -2.76 12.55 1.18
C TYR A 23 -1.99 11.61 0.27
N ARG A 24 -2.60 10.47 -0.08
CA ARG A 24 -2.07 9.51 -1.04
C ARG A 24 -3.04 9.36 -2.19
N MET A 25 -2.53 9.52 -3.40
CA MET A 25 -3.29 9.35 -4.63
C MET A 25 -3.15 7.93 -5.18
N ILE A 26 -4.16 7.48 -5.92
CA ILE A 26 -4.05 6.28 -6.75
C ILE A 26 -2.94 6.54 -7.79
N PRO A 27 -1.99 5.60 -7.95
CA PRO A 27 -0.95 5.75 -8.96
C PRO A 27 -1.53 5.68 -10.38
N SER A 28 -0.85 6.29 -11.32
CA SER A 28 -1.18 6.24 -12.74
C SER A 28 -0.25 5.25 -13.45
N TYR A 29 -0.73 4.60 -14.51
CA TYR A 29 0.10 3.78 -15.38
C TYR A 29 1.28 4.57 -15.98
N ARG A 30 1.09 5.87 -16.20
CA ARG A 30 2.14 6.77 -16.70
C ARG A 30 3.32 6.90 -15.73
N ASP A 31 3.06 6.84 -14.42
CA ASP A 31 4.10 7.00 -13.39
C ASP A 31 5.07 5.80 -13.37
N PHE A 32 4.64 4.67 -13.93
CA PHE A 32 5.40 3.41 -13.95
C PHE A 32 5.81 2.97 -15.37
N ASN A 33 5.53 3.74 -16.40
CA ASN A 33 5.74 3.37 -17.80
C ASN A 33 5.15 2.00 -18.16
N ILE A 34 3.98 1.69 -17.62
CA ILE A 34 3.25 0.45 -17.91
C ILE A 34 2.32 0.68 -19.08
N MET A 35 2.34 -0.22 -20.05
CA MET A 35 1.43 -0.21 -21.19
C MET A 35 -0.03 -0.40 -20.74
N ASN A 36 -0.93 0.36 -21.31
CA ASN A 36 -2.36 0.10 -21.21
C ASN A 36 -2.78 -1.03 -22.16
N SER A 37 -4.05 -1.41 -22.19
CA SER A 37 -4.54 -2.49 -23.07
C SER A 37 -4.35 -2.17 -24.54
N GLN A 38 -4.52 -0.92 -24.95
CA GLN A 38 -4.37 -0.49 -26.33
C GLN A 38 -2.92 -0.64 -26.79
N ASP A 39 -1.98 -0.12 -26.01
CA ASP A 39 -0.55 -0.22 -26.33
C ASP A 39 -0.11 -1.69 -26.39
N GLN A 40 -0.55 -2.50 -25.44
CA GLN A 40 -0.22 -3.92 -25.37
C GLN A 40 -0.77 -4.68 -26.57
N MET A 41 -2.03 -4.44 -26.97
CA MET A 41 -2.62 -5.09 -28.16
C MET A 41 -1.92 -4.65 -29.44
N SER A 42 -1.51 -3.39 -29.54
CA SER A 42 -0.73 -2.90 -30.69
C SER A 42 0.62 -3.62 -30.81
N VAL A 43 1.32 -3.83 -29.69
CA VAL A 43 2.57 -4.61 -29.66
C VAL A 43 2.31 -6.06 -30.09
N TYR A 44 1.26 -6.69 -29.61
CA TYR A 44 0.91 -8.06 -30.00
C TYR A 44 0.61 -8.18 -31.49
N MET A 45 -0.09 -7.22 -32.07
CA MET A 45 -0.34 -7.18 -33.52
C MET A 45 0.96 -7.08 -34.32
N ASP A 46 1.90 -6.25 -33.88
CA ASP A 46 3.20 -6.11 -34.56
C ASP A 46 4.05 -7.38 -34.42
N MET A 47 4.05 -8.01 -33.26
CA MET A 47 4.74 -9.29 -33.03
C MET A 47 4.15 -10.39 -33.92
N GLN A 48 2.83 -10.43 -34.07
CA GLN A 48 2.14 -11.37 -34.94
C GLN A 48 2.57 -11.18 -36.40
N LYS A 49 2.51 -9.94 -36.92
CA LYS A 49 2.90 -9.62 -38.28
C LYS A 49 4.34 -9.96 -38.62
N LYS A 50 5.24 -9.85 -37.63
CA LYS A 50 6.66 -10.18 -37.75
C LYS A 50 6.97 -11.67 -37.57
N GLY A 51 5.98 -12.47 -37.21
CA GLY A 51 6.17 -13.89 -36.93
C GLY A 51 7.07 -14.18 -35.73
N TRP A 52 7.17 -13.29 -34.78
CA TRP A 52 8.06 -13.41 -33.61
C TRP A 52 7.50 -14.31 -32.50
N LEU A 53 6.28 -14.77 -32.64
CA LEU A 53 5.62 -15.54 -31.60
C LEU A 53 5.65 -17.01 -31.90
N ASN A 54 6.11 -17.79 -30.90
CA ASN A 54 6.06 -19.25 -30.97
C ASN A 54 4.63 -19.72 -30.62
N LEU A 55 3.89 -20.08 -31.64
CA LEU A 55 2.50 -20.52 -31.50
C LEU A 55 2.36 -21.73 -30.57
N ALA A 56 3.26 -22.69 -30.63
CA ALA A 56 3.21 -23.91 -29.82
C ALA A 56 3.34 -23.59 -28.32
N GLU A 57 4.29 -22.73 -27.95
CA GLU A 57 4.47 -22.30 -26.56
C GLU A 57 3.29 -21.45 -26.08
N THR A 58 2.81 -20.54 -26.92
CA THR A 58 1.70 -19.63 -26.58
C THR A 58 0.39 -20.37 -26.32
N ILE A 59 0.11 -21.46 -27.05
CA ILE A 59 -1.11 -22.27 -26.86
C ILE A 59 -1.04 -23.08 -25.57
N THR A 60 0.12 -23.58 -25.20
CA THR A 60 0.29 -24.43 -24.02
C THR A 60 0.35 -23.63 -22.71
N ASP A 61 0.71 -22.37 -22.78
CA ASP A 61 0.79 -21.50 -21.61
C ASP A 61 -0.58 -20.88 -21.30
N SER A 62 -1.22 -21.41 -20.26
CA SER A 62 -2.51 -20.89 -19.79
C SER A 62 -2.44 -19.45 -19.27
N GLU A 63 -1.25 -18.92 -19.01
CA GLU A 63 -1.01 -17.57 -18.49
C GLU A 63 -0.68 -16.55 -19.58
N SER A 64 -0.67 -16.93 -20.84
CA SER A 64 -0.39 -16.03 -21.96
C SER A 64 -1.45 -14.93 -22.21
N GLY A 65 -2.42 -14.82 -21.31
CA GLY A 65 -3.42 -13.76 -21.31
C GLY A 65 -4.29 -13.72 -22.54
N VAL A 66 -4.61 -12.54 -23.03
CA VAL A 66 -5.46 -12.32 -24.21
C VAL A 66 -4.88 -13.01 -25.45
N PHE A 67 -3.58 -12.95 -25.59
CA PHE A 67 -2.90 -13.49 -26.76
C PHE A 67 -2.91 -15.04 -26.77
N GLY A 68 -2.60 -15.66 -25.63
CA GLY A 68 -2.69 -17.13 -25.49
C GLY A 68 -4.12 -17.64 -25.72
N LYS A 69 -5.11 -16.91 -25.16
CA LYS A 69 -6.53 -17.23 -25.36
C LYS A 69 -6.93 -17.16 -26.84
N MET A 70 -6.43 -16.17 -27.57
CA MET A 70 -6.65 -16.04 -29.02
C MET A 70 -6.18 -17.30 -29.78
N TYR A 71 -4.96 -17.75 -29.50
CA TYR A 71 -4.44 -18.95 -30.18
C TYR A 71 -5.14 -20.24 -29.74
N GLN A 72 -5.58 -20.34 -28.49
CA GLN A 72 -6.43 -21.45 -28.07
C GLN A 72 -7.75 -21.49 -28.84
N MET A 73 -8.35 -20.33 -29.10
CA MET A 73 -9.57 -20.24 -29.91
C MET A 73 -9.32 -20.60 -31.37
N ILE A 74 -8.17 -20.22 -31.94
CA ILE A 74 -7.75 -20.62 -33.30
C ILE A 74 -7.57 -22.12 -33.36
N ALA A 75 -6.86 -22.70 -32.41
CA ALA A 75 -6.64 -24.16 -32.35
C ALA A 75 -7.94 -24.95 -32.18
N ALA A 76 -8.91 -24.40 -31.47
CA ALA A 76 -10.25 -24.97 -31.29
C ALA A 76 -11.20 -24.72 -32.47
N GLY A 77 -10.78 -24.01 -33.52
CA GLY A 77 -11.62 -23.64 -34.66
C GLY A 77 -12.70 -22.60 -34.37
N GLN A 78 -12.59 -21.90 -33.23
CA GLN A 78 -13.54 -20.86 -32.80
C GLN A 78 -13.20 -19.48 -33.36
N LEU A 79 -11.96 -19.28 -33.79
CA LEU A 79 -11.46 -18.08 -34.44
C LEU A 79 -10.67 -18.45 -35.68
N GLN A 80 -10.89 -17.76 -36.79
CA GLN A 80 -10.14 -18.00 -38.00
C GLN A 80 -8.70 -17.47 -37.88
N ASN A 81 -7.76 -18.19 -38.44
CA ASN A 81 -6.34 -17.81 -38.45
C ASN A 81 -6.02 -16.92 -39.63
N ASP A 82 -6.64 -15.72 -39.66
CA ASP A 82 -6.40 -14.70 -40.63
C ASP A 82 -6.24 -13.32 -39.98
N ASP A 83 -5.57 -12.39 -40.66
CA ASP A 83 -5.25 -11.08 -40.10
C ASP A 83 -6.48 -10.27 -39.71
N ALA A 84 -7.59 -10.45 -40.40
CA ALA A 84 -8.82 -9.69 -40.12
C ALA A 84 -9.48 -10.19 -38.83
N SER A 85 -9.62 -11.51 -38.67
CA SER A 85 -10.21 -12.15 -37.49
C SER A 85 -9.35 -11.93 -36.24
N ILE A 86 -8.03 -12.07 -36.38
CA ILE A 86 -7.06 -11.79 -35.32
C ILE A 86 -7.09 -10.32 -34.92
N GLY A 87 -7.06 -9.42 -35.91
CA GLY A 87 -7.13 -7.98 -35.66
C GLY A 87 -8.41 -7.54 -34.96
N ASN A 88 -9.56 -8.10 -35.36
CA ASN A 88 -10.85 -7.83 -34.71
C ASN A 88 -10.89 -8.33 -33.25
N TYR A 89 -10.34 -9.52 -32.98
CA TYR A 89 -10.26 -10.07 -31.63
C TYR A 89 -9.39 -9.18 -30.72
N LEU A 90 -8.21 -8.79 -31.17
CA LEU A 90 -7.29 -7.94 -30.40
C LEU A 90 -7.86 -6.54 -30.18
N ARG A 91 -8.51 -5.95 -31.18
CA ARG A 91 -9.22 -4.67 -31.03
C ARG A 91 -10.36 -4.75 -30.01
N ALA A 92 -11.12 -5.83 -30.02
CA ALA A 92 -12.14 -6.05 -28.99
C ALA A 92 -11.54 -6.15 -27.58
N ALA A 93 -10.32 -6.67 -27.46
CA ALA A 93 -9.60 -6.72 -26.19
C ALA A 93 -9.09 -5.35 -25.73
N GLU A 94 -8.82 -4.40 -26.63
CA GLU A 94 -8.44 -3.02 -26.28
C GLU A 94 -9.49 -2.34 -25.38
N PHE A 95 -10.78 -2.60 -25.65
CA PHE A 95 -11.89 -2.01 -24.90
C PHE A 95 -12.05 -2.59 -23.48
N ARG A 96 -11.37 -3.70 -23.16
CA ARG A 96 -11.34 -4.29 -21.83
C ARG A 96 -10.26 -3.66 -20.94
N ASN A 97 -10.01 -2.39 -21.13
CA ASN A 97 -8.97 -1.64 -20.43
C ASN A 97 -9.32 -1.47 -18.94
N THR A 98 -8.97 -2.44 -18.12
CA THR A 98 -9.17 -2.38 -16.66
C THR A 98 -8.05 -1.57 -16.03
N ASN A 99 -8.41 -0.52 -15.32
CA ASN A 99 -7.45 0.23 -14.52
C ASN A 99 -7.23 -0.50 -13.19
N TRP A 100 -6.25 -1.41 -13.16
CA TRP A 100 -5.92 -2.21 -11.99
C TRP A 100 -5.51 -1.39 -10.77
N PHE A 101 -4.93 -0.20 -10.98
CA PHE A 101 -4.62 0.68 -9.86
C PHE A 101 -5.88 1.18 -9.17
N SER A 102 -6.92 1.54 -9.92
CA SER A 102 -8.21 1.96 -9.34
C SER A 102 -8.96 0.79 -8.68
N GLU A 103 -8.73 -0.45 -9.14
CA GLU A 103 -9.30 -1.64 -8.52
C GLU A 103 -8.62 -2.03 -7.21
N LEU A 104 -7.31 -1.84 -7.10
CA LEU A 104 -6.51 -2.26 -5.96
C LEU A 104 -6.32 -1.17 -4.90
N PHE A 105 -6.27 0.09 -5.32
CA PHE A 105 -5.90 1.23 -4.47
C PHE A 105 -7.04 2.22 -4.30
N ASN A 106 -6.98 2.98 -3.22
CA ASN A 106 -7.86 4.12 -2.95
C ASN A 106 -7.05 5.39 -2.75
N ASN A 107 -7.63 6.52 -3.16
CA ASN A 107 -7.22 7.79 -2.63
C ASN A 107 -7.55 7.81 -1.13
N ASN A 108 -6.59 8.19 -0.31
CA ASN A 108 -6.81 8.24 1.12
C ASN A 108 -6.04 9.38 1.80
N VAL A 109 -6.49 9.68 3.01
CA VAL A 109 -5.82 10.63 3.90
C VAL A 109 -5.43 9.87 5.17
N MET A 110 -4.14 9.71 5.39
CA MET A 110 -3.61 9.33 6.69
C MET A 110 -3.60 10.57 7.58
N HIS A 111 -4.04 10.45 8.81
CA HIS A 111 -4.00 11.54 9.76
C HIS A 111 -3.49 11.09 11.12
N THR A 112 -2.74 11.98 11.76
CA THR A 112 -2.23 11.82 13.11
C THR A 112 -2.58 13.05 13.91
N HIS A 113 -3.15 12.83 15.07
CA HIS A 113 -3.46 13.89 16.04
C HIS A 113 -2.69 13.60 17.32
N SER A 114 -1.99 14.58 17.83
CA SER A 114 -1.29 14.46 19.10
C SER A 114 -1.53 15.67 19.98
N VAL A 115 -1.74 15.39 21.26
CA VAL A 115 -1.84 16.40 22.31
C VAL A 115 -0.73 16.12 23.31
N SER A 116 0.00 17.13 23.71
CA SER A 116 1.00 17.03 24.75
C SER A 116 0.85 18.14 25.78
N LEU A 117 1.02 17.78 27.03
CA LEU A 117 1.04 18.66 28.18
C LEU A 117 2.44 18.66 28.78
N THR A 118 2.99 19.84 28.99
CA THR A 118 4.18 20.04 29.81
C THR A 118 3.85 20.94 30.98
N SER A 119 4.30 20.60 32.17
CA SER A 119 4.15 21.43 33.35
C SER A 119 5.30 21.16 34.31
N GLY A 120 5.61 22.09 35.18
CA GLY A 120 6.64 21.91 36.18
C GLY A 120 6.59 22.93 37.29
N THR A 121 7.22 22.58 38.41
CA THR A 121 7.52 23.44 39.53
C THR A 121 9.02 23.33 39.81
N ASP A 122 9.52 24.08 40.78
CA ASP A 122 10.95 23.99 41.21
C ASP A 122 11.35 22.59 41.67
N LYS A 123 10.38 21.77 42.13
CA LYS A 123 10.60 20.42 42.60
C LYS A 123 10.13 19.33 41.67
N SER A 124 9.38 19.65 40.64
CA SER A 124 8.77 18.64 39.77
C SER A 124 8.71 19.07 38.32
N SER A 125 8.77 18.10 37.42
CA SER A 125 8.50 18.32 36.01
C SER A 125 7.66 17.17 35.47
N TYR A 126 6.67 17.53 34.62
CA TYR A 126 5.72 16.59 34.06
C TYR A 126 5.66 16.79 32.55
N TYR A 127 5.65 15.71 31.82
CA TYR A 127 5.32 15.64 30.42
C TYR A 127 4.34 14.48 30.22
N ALA A 128 3.21 14.77 29.59
CA ALA A 128 2.28 13.74 29.17
C ALA A 128 1.91 13.97 27.69
N SER A 129 1.78 12.93 26.92
CA SER A 129 1.29 13.03 25.54
C SER A 129 0.39 11.86 25.17
N LEU A 130 -0.63 12.16 24.37
CA LEU A 130 -1.51 11.23 23.74
C LEU A 130 -1.47 11.44 22.24
N SER A 131 -1.40 10.37 21.47
CA SER A 131 -1.42 10.44 20.02
C SER A 131 -2.34 9.37 19.46
N ALA A 132 -3.12 9.74 18.44
CA ALA A 132 -3.98 8.86 17.68
C ALA A 132 -3.65 8.99 16.19
N MET A 133 -3.33 7.89 15.55
CA MET A 133 -3.06 7.80 14.12
C MET A 133 -4.09 6.89 13.47
N SER A 134 -4.64 7.31 12.35
CA SER A 134 -5.47 6.49 11.48
C SER A 134 -4.90 6.54 10.07
N ASP A 135 -4.49 5.39 9.58
CA ASP A 135 -4.03 5.19 8.21
C ASP A 135 -4.99 4.22 7.53
N PRO A 136 -5.87 4.69 6.62
CA PRO A 136 -6.74 3.81 5.86
C PRO A 136 -6.00 2.83 4.95
N GLY A 137 -4.67 3.02 4.82
CA GLY A 137 -3.84 2.23 3.92
C GLY A 137 -4.02 2.62 2.45
N TRP A 138 -3.10 2.20 1.63
CA TRP A 138 -3.17 2.49 0.19
C TRP A 138 -4.05 1.48 -0.54
N THR A 139 -3.97 0.20 -0.17
CA THR A 139 -4.82 -0.85 -0.73
C THR A 139 -6.20 -0.86 -0.06
N LYS A 140 -7.24 -1.19 -0.82
CA LYS A 140 -8.65 -1.16 -0.37
C LYS A 140 -8.93 -1.92 0.93
N THR A 141 -8.14 -2.92 1.25
CA THR A 141 -8.36 -3.79 2.40
C THR A 141 -7.40 -3.54 3.57
N SER A 142 -6.46 -2.61 3.42
CA SER A 142 -5.51 -2.31 4.48
C SER A 142 -6.01 -1.16 5.37
N LYS A 143 -5.72 -1.26 6.67
CA LYS A 143 -5.97 -0.19 7.64
C LYS A 143 -5.02 -0.35 8.83
N VAL A 144 -4.50 0.76 9.33
CA VAL A 144 -3.72 0.81 10.56
C VAL A 144 -4.27 1.91 11.47
N GLU A 145 -4.56 1.56 12.71
CA GLU A 145 -4.89 2.50 13.78
C GLU A 145 -3.86 2.32 14.89
N ARG A 146 -3.33 3.42 15.39
CA ARG A 146 -2.35 3.41 16.49
C ARG A 146 -2.67 4.50 17.49
N TYR A 147 -2.73 4.10 18.75
CA TYR A 147 -2.88 4.99 19.89
C TYR A 147 -1.63 4.87 20.75
N THR A 148 -1.06 6.01 21.13
CA THR A 148 0.17 6.05 21.91
C THR A 148 -0.01 6.99 23.09
N ALA A 149 0.40 6.57 24.26
CA ALA A 149 0.42 7.38 25.48
C ALA A 149 1.84 7.39 26.06
N ASN A 150 2.33 8.56 26.41
CA ASN A 150 3.63 8.72 27.05
C ASN A 150 3.49 9.61 28.28
N ILE A 151 4.14 9.21 29.36
CA ILE A 151 4.22 9.98 30.60
C ILE A 151 5.69 9.99 31.03
N ASN A 152 6.18 11.17 31.36
CA ASN A 152 7.49 11.37 31.94
C ASN A 152 7.33 12.37 33.08
N ALA A 153 7.52 11.91 34.33
CA ALA A 153 7.39 12.72 35.52
C ALA A 153 8.66 12.60 36.34
N THR A 154 9.17 13.72 36.80
CA THR A 154 10.30 13.79 37.71
C THR A 154 9.86 14.56 38.94
N TYR A 155 10.14 14.04 40.11
CA TYR A 155 9.88 14.68 41.41
C TYR A 155 11.13 14.65 42.25
N ASN A 156 11.63 15.83 42.66
CA ASN A 156 12.77 15.99 43.54
C ASN A 156 12.29 16.01 45.00
N ILE A 157 12.45 14.91 45.70
CA ILE A 157 12.01 14.74 47.11
C ILE A 157 12.91 15.56 48.02
N PHE A 158 14.23 15.41 47.82
CA PHE A 158 15.27 16.15 48.54
C PHE A 158 16.34 16.61 47.55
N LYS A 159 17.30 17.44 47.97
CA LYS A 159 18.39 17.91 47.11
C LYS A 159 19.16 16.79 46.41
N ASN A 160 19.25 15.62 47.06
CA ASN A 160 20.02 14.47 46.58
C ASN A 160 19.14 13.25 46.24
N LEU A 161 17.82 13.39 46.25
CA LEU A 161 16.90 12.29 45.97
C LEU A 161 15.80 12.73 44.99
N SER A 162 15.78 12.11 43.83
CA SER A 162 14.74 12.32 42.80
C SER A 162 14.06 11.02 42.43
N LEU A 163 12.74 11.08 42.21
CA LEU A 163 11.94 10.01 41.67
C LEU A 163 11.62 10.32 40.20
N ASN A 164 11.94 9.40 39.30
CA ASN A 164 11.61 9.50 37.91
C ASN A 164 10.63 8.39 37.52
N LEU A 165 9.50 8.75 36.94
CA LEU A 165 8.52 7.86 36.34
C LEU A 165 8.49 8.06 34.84
N ILE A 166 8.81 7.01 34.10
CA ILE A 166 8.70 7.01 32.64
C ILE A 166 7.79 5.84 32.24
N SER A 167 6.69 6.14 31.56
CA SER A 167 5.76 5.14 31.05
C SER A 167 5.42 5.43 29.61
N ASN A 168 5.53 4.41 28.77
CA ASN A 168 5.18 4.48 27.35
C ASN A 168 4.25 3.31 27.05
N GLY A 169 3.09 3.62 26.46
CA GLY A 169 2.12 2.62 26.02
C GLY A 169 1.74 2.85 24.57
N SER A 170 1.58 1.77 23.82
CA SER A 170 1.09 1.83 22.45
C SER A 170 0.14 0.67 22.17
N TYR A 171 -1.01 1.00 21.59
CA TYR A 171 -1.96 0.02 21.08
C TYR A 171 -2.07 0.19 19.56
N ARG A 172 -1.87 -0.88 18.82
CA ARG A 172 -1.97 -0.90 17.35
C ARG A 172 -2.95 -1.96 16.91
N LYS A 173 -3.88 -1.54 16.06
CA LYS A 173 -4.79 -2.41 15.32
C LYS A 173 -4.46 -2.33 13.83
N GLN A 174 -4.22 -3.47 13.21
CA GLN A 174 -3.90 -3.54 11.79
C GLN A 174 -4.81 -4.54 11.09
N LYS A 175 -5.32 -4.13 9.93
CA LYS A 175 -5.95 -4.98 8.94
C LYS A 175 -5.03 -4.97 7.71
N ALA A 176 -4.62 -6.14 7.27
CA ALA A 176 -3.83 -6.29 6.05
C ALA A 176 -4.65 -7.06 5.01
N PRO A 177 -4.45 -6.81 3.70
CA PRO A 177 -4.99 -7.67 2.67
C PRO A 177 -4.44 -9.09 2.89
N GLY A 178 -5.25 -10.09 2.57
CA GLY A 178 -4.79 -11.47 2.50
C GLY A 178 -3.61 -11.55 1.55
N THR A 179 -2.66 -12.42 1.85
CA THR A 179 -1.52 -12.64 0.97
C THR A 179 -1.99 -13.33 -0.31
N LEU A 180 -1.71 -12.75 -1.46
CA LEU A 180 -1.89 -13.41 -2.76
C LEU A 180 -1.09 -14.73 -2.86
N SER A 181 -0.12 -14.92 -1.96
CA SER A 181 0.70 -16.13 -1.85
C SER A 181 -0.04 -17.36 -1.32
N SER A 182 -1.24 -17.23 -0.76
CA SER A 182 -2.04 -18.38 -0.32
C SER A 182 -2.60 -19.23 -1.48
N ALA A 183 -2.48 -18.73 -2.70
CA ALA A 183 -2.91 -19.43 -3.91
C ALA A 183 -1.75 -20.09 -4.68
N THR A 184 -0.60 -20.32 -4.04
CA THR A 184 0.50 -21.04 -4.68
C THR A 184 0.14 -22.51 -4.80
N ASN A 185 0.18 -23.04 -6.02
CA ASN A 185 0.09 -24.48 -6.24
C ASN A 185 1.41 -25.13 -5.79
N TYR A 186 1.37 -25.86 -4.69
CA TYR A 186 2.56 -26.50 -4.11
C TYR A 186 3.17 -27.59 -5.02
N VAL A 187 2.44 -28.04 -6.03
CA VAL A 187 2.94 -29.05 -6.98
C VAL A 187 3.70 -28.41 -8.12
N THR A 188 3.25 -27.26 -8.62
CA THR A 188 3.86 -26.55 -9.76
C THR A 188 4.66 -25.31 -9.36
N GLY A 189 4.52 -24.84 -8.14
CA GLY A 189 5.14 -23.59 -7.69
C GLY A 189 4.48 -22.33 -8.26
N GLU A 190 3.42 -22.48 -9.05
CA GLU A 190 2.74 -21.35 -9.70
C GLU A 190 1.76 -20.65 -8.77
N VAL A 191 1.72 -19.34 -8.84
CA VAL A 191 0.71 -18.51 -8.16
C VAL A 191 -0.55 -18.51 -9.01
N LYS A 192 -1.64 -19.08 -8.52
CA LYS A 192 -2.95 -18.92 -9.17
C LYS A 192 -3.36 -17.46 -9.11
N ARG A 193 -3.48 -16.84 -10.26
CA ARG A 193 -4.15 -15.55 -10.45
C ARG A 193 -5.60 -15.85 -10.79
N GLU A 194 -6.48 -15.66 -9.82
CA GLU A 194 -7.91 -15.63 -10.06
C GLU A 194 -8.34 -14.27 -10.61
#